data_ae5dfc47d5ca614c610d56c514e11907
#
_entry.id   ae5dfc47d5ca614c610d56c514e11907
#
_cell.length_a   1.000
_cell.length_b   1.000
_cell.length_c   1.000
_cell.angle_alpha   90.00
_cell.angle_beta   90.00
_cell.angle_gamma   90.00
#
_symmetry.space_group_name_H-M   'P 1'
#
loop_
_entity.id
_entity.type
_entity.pdbx_description
1 polymer ?
#
loop_
_entity_poly.entity_id
_entity_poly.type
_entity_poly.pdbx_seq_one_letter_code
_entity_poly.pdbx_strand_id
1 'polypeptide(L)' 'MMITADVEALRLRINQLHIEHRDLDDVISRLSQSPAQDQLQLQRLKKRKLYLKDQIAMMERQLTPDIPA' A
#
# COMPACT_ATOMS: atom_id res chain seq x y z
N MET A 1 -14.40 17.99 -9.40
CA MET A 1 -13.52 18.80 -8.56
C MET A 1 -13.62 18.33 -7.11
N MET A 2 -12.48 18.09 -6.49
CA MET A 2 -12.48 17.61 -5.11
C MET A 2 -12.53 18.77 -4.15
N ILE A 3 -13.39 18.66 -3.17
CA ILE A 3 -13.44 19.65 -2.09
C ILE A 3 -12.39 19.31 -1.04
N THR A 4 -12.10 20.25 -0.17
CA THR A 4 -11.06 20.08 0.84
C THR A 4 -11.26 18.85 1.70
N ALA A 5 -12.51 18.57 2.09
CA ALA A 5 -12.82 17.42 2.91
C ALA A 5 -12.49 16.12 2.20
N ASP A 6 -12.72 16.06 0.89
CA ASP A 6 -12.40 14.87 0.11
C ASP A 6 -10.89 14.67 0.00
N VAL A 7 -10.14 15.76 -0.14
CA VAL A 7 -8.70 15.69 -0.21
C VAL A 7 -8.12 15.19 1.11
N GLU A 8 -8.64 15.67 2.23
CA GLU A 8 -8.17 15.22 3.52
C GLU A 8 -8.51 13.75 3.79
N ALA A 9 -9.72 13.34 3.40
CA ALA A 9 -10.11 11.95 3.54
C ALA A 9 -9.21 11.04 2.71
N LEU A 10 -8.87 11.49 1.51
CA LEU A 10 -8.00 10.73 0.63
C LEU A 10 -6.59 10.64 1.21
N ARG A 11 -6.07 11.73 1.75
CA ARG A 11 -4.76 11.72 2.39
C ARG A 11 -4.72 10.77 3.57
N LEU A 12 -5.78 10.78 4.37
CA LEU A 12 -5.86 9.88 5.51
C LEU A 12 -5.86 8.43 5.05
N ARG A 13 -6.61 8.15 4.00
CA ARG A 13 -6.66 6.79 3.46
C ARG A 13 -5.31 6.35 2.93
N ILE A 14 -4.63 7.23 2.22
CA ILE A 14 -3.30 6.94 1.71
C ILE A 14 -2.34 6.65 2.86
N ASN A 15 -2.43 7.44 3.90
CA ASN A 15 -1.56 7.24 5.07
C ASN A 15 -1.81 5.89 5.72
N GLN A 16 -3.08 5.50 5.85
CA GLN A 16 -3.44 4.19 6.39
C GLN A 16 -2.90 3.06 5.52
N LEU A 17 -2.98 3.23 4.21
CA LEU A 17 -2.46 2.22 3.29
C LEU A 17 -0.93 2.11 3.38
N HIS A 18 -0.25 3.23 3.57
CA HIS A 18 1.19 3.20 3.77
C HIS A 18 1.57 2.43 5.04
N ILE A 19 0.80 2.62 6.10
CA ILE A 19 1.05 1.90 7.35
C ILE A 19 0.85 0.40 7.13
N GLU A 20 -0.24 0.03 6.47
CA GLU A 20 -0.51 -1.38 6.18
C GLU A 20 0.59 -1.99 5.31
N HIS A 21 1.04 -1.24 4.32
CA HIS A 21 2.11 -1.69 3.44
C HIS A 21 3.39 -1.93 4.22
N ARG A 22 3.71 -1.03 5.12
CA ARG A 22 4.90 -1.14 5.94
C ARG A 22 4.83 -2.36 6.87
N ASP A 23 3.66 -2.55 7.49
CA ASP A 23 3.46 -3.70 8.38
C ASP A 23 3.57 -5.01 7.62
N LEU A 24 3.01 -5.06 6.42
CA LEU A 24 3.12 -6.24 5.59
C LEU A 24 4.56 -6.52 5.19
N ASP A 25 5.29 -5.48 4.85
CA ASP A 25 6.69 -5.61 4.47
C ASP A 25 7.50 -6.22 5.61
N ASP A 26 7.21 -5.78 6.83
CA ASP A 26 7.87 -6.29 8.02
C ASP A 26 7.56 -7.77 8.24
N VAL A 27 6.29 -8.14 8.12
CA VAL A 27 5.87 -9.54 8.26
C VAL A 27 6.49 -10.42 7.18
N ILE A 28 6.51 -9.95 5.94
CA ILE A 28 7.12 -10.68 4.85
C ILE A 28 8.60 -10.91 5.11
N SER A 29 9.28 -9.89 5.62
CA SER A 29 10.69 -10.00 5.94
C SER A 29 10.95 -11.07 6.98
N ARG A 30 10.13 -11.10 8.02
CA ARG A 30 10.26 -12.09 9.09
C ARG A 30 9.99 -13.50 8.58
N LEU A 31 8.95 -13.67 7.78
CA LEU A 31 8.60 -14.97 7.24
C LEU A 31 9.67 -15.47 6.27
N SER A 32 10.29 -14.56 5.55
CA SER A 32 11.34 -14.93 4.60
C SER A 32 12.58 -15.48 5.31
N GLN A 33 12.80 -15.09 6.55
CA GLN A 33 13.92 -15.58 7.31
C GLN A 33 13.64 -16.90 7.98
N SER A 34 12.38 -17.29 8.06
CA SER A 34 11.99 -18.51 8.71
C SER A 34 12.21 -19.69 7.76
N PRO A 35 12.81 -20.78 8.25
CA PRO A 35 13.00 -21.93 7.38
C PRO A 35 11.69 -22.59 7.13
N ALA A 36 11.48 -22.72 6.03
CA ALA A 36 10.52 -23.62 5.62
C ALA A 36 9.20 -23.37 5.66
N GLN A 37 8.68 -22.54 5.74
CA GLN A 37 7.53 -22.75 5.91
C GLN A 37 6.57 -22.32 5.22
N ASP A 38 5.91 -21.61 5.13
CA ASP A 38 4.72 -21.15 4.61
C ASP A 38 4.93 -20.36 3.35
N GLN A 39 5.44 -21.00 2.34
CA GLN A 39 5.60 -20.41 1.03
C GLN A 39 4.27 -19.87 0.49
N LEU A 40 3.20 -20.59 0.75
CA LEU A 40 1.88 -20.17 0.29
C LEU A 40 1.44 -18.88 0.98
N GLN A 41 1.65 -18.81 2.29
CA GLN A 41 1.32 -17.62 3.02
C GLN A 41 2.17 -16.45 2.60
N LEU A 42 3.44 -16.70 2.36
CA LEU A 42 4.36 -15.66 1.90
C LEU A 42 3.91 -15.09 0.55
N GLN A 43 3.48 -15.96 -0.35
CA GLN A 43 2.98 -15.53 -1.65
C GLN A 43 1.73 -14.69 -1.51
N ARG A 44 0.85 -15.07 -0.62
CA ARG A 44 -0.38 -14.31 -0.37
C ARG A 44 -0.08 -12.92 0.14
N LEU A 45 0.87 -12.83 1.07
CA LEU A 45 1.28 -11.56 1.63
C LEU A 45 1.95 -10.67 0.60
N LYS A 46 2.75 -11.26 -0.26
CA LYS A 46 3.39 -10.49 -1.33
C LYS A 46 2.38 -9.95 -2.32
N LYS A 47 1.35 -10.74 -2.63
CA LYS A 47 0.29 -10.27 -3.51
C LYS A 47 -0.47 -9.10 -2.87
N ARG A 48 -0.75 -9.22 -1.58
CA ARG A 48 -1.44 -8.14 -0.87
C ARG A 48 -0.58 -6.89 -0.84
N LYS A 49 0.71 -7.03 -0.65
CA LYS A 49 1.62 -5.91 -0.67
C LYS A 49 1.59 -5.18 -2.01
N LEU A 50 1.59 -5.94 -3.10
CA LEU A 50 1.51 -5.36 -4.43
C LEU A 50 0.18 -4.66 -4.65
N TYR A 51 -0.89 -5.24 -4.15
CA TYR A 51 -2.20 -4.63 -4.25
C TYR A 51 -2.24 -3.29 -3.51
N LEU A 52 -1.69 -3.26 -2.29
CA LEU A 52 -1.66 -2.02 -1.51
C LEU A 52 -0.82 -0.96 -2.20
N LYS A 53 0.31 -1.35 -2.73
CA LYS A 53 1.18 -0.42 -3.45
C LYS A 53 0.45 0.18 -4.65
N ASP A 54 -0.30 -0.64 -5.35
CA ASP A 54 -1.06 -0.20 -6.50
C ASP A 54 -2.16 0.77 -6.08
N GLN A 55 -2.85 0.47 -4.98
CA GLN A 55 -3.90 1.35 -4.46
C GLN A 55 -3.32 2.70 -4.03
N ILE A 56 -2.19 2.68 -3.38
CA ILE A 56 -1.51 3.90 -2.97
C ILE A 56 -1.19 4.76 -4.19
N ALA A 57 -0.62 4.14 -5.21
CA ALA A 57 -0.25 4.87 -6.43
C ALA A 57 -1.47 5.50 -7.09
N MET A 58 -2.57 4.77 -7.15
CA MET A 58 -3.79 5.29 -7.74
C MET A 58 -4.34 6.47 -6.96
N MET A 59 -4.32 6.36 -5.65
CA MET A 59 -4.84 7.44 -4.81
C MET A 59 -3.94 8.67 -4.85
N GLU A 60 -2.65 8.46 -4.90
CA GLU A 60 -1.72 9.57 -5.00
C GLU A 60 -1.88 10.33 -6.31
N ARG A 61 -2.23 9.63 -7.36
CA ARG A 61 -2.52 10.29 -8.64
C ARG A 61 -3.74 11.19 -8.54
N GLN A 62 -4.71 10.80 -7.73
CA GLN A 62 -5.90 11.63 -7.53
C GLN A 62 -5.57 12.89 -6.75
N LEU A 63 -4.62 12.79 -5.83
CA LEU A 63 -4.23 13.95 -5.05
C LEU A 63 -3.36 14.90 -5.86
N THR A 64 -2.49 14.38 -6.66
CA THR A 64 -1.56 15.17 -7.44
C THR A 64 -2.03 15.17 -8.87
N PRO A 65 -2.64 16.24 -9.34
CA PRO A 65 -3.07 16.28 -10.73
C PRO A 65 -1.86 16.11 -11.62
N ASP A 66 -2.08 15.32 -12.64
CA ASP A 66 -1.03 15.02 -13.57
C ASP A 66 -0.66 16.30 -14.29
N ILE A 67 0.47 16.83 -13.98
CA ILE A 67 0.94 18.02 -14.64
C ILE A 67 1.79 17.60 -15.80
N PRO A 68 1.36 17.84 -17.02
CA PRO A 68 2.17 17.47 -18.15
C PRO A 68 3.48 18.24 -18.13
N ALA A 69 4.52 17.53 -18.26
CA ALA A 69 5.83 18.13 -18.23
C ALA A 69 6.07 18.98 -19.47
#